data_0bc26c18f414aeef688a665a71981cd4
#
_entry.id   0bc26c18f414aeef688a665a71981cd4
#
_cell.length_a   1.000
_cell.length_b   1.000
_cell.length_c   1.000
_cell.angle_alpha   90.00
_cell.angle_beta   90.00
_cell.angle_gamma   90.00
#
_symmetry.space_group_name_H-M   'P 1'
#
loop_
_entity.id
_entity.type
_entity.pdbx_description
1 polymer ?
#
loop_
_entity_poly.entity_id
_entity_poly.type
_entity_poly.pdbx_seq_one_letter_code
_entity_poly.pdbx_strand_id
1 'polypeptide(L)'
;MNRIEDKRFPDSICGVVHEGPVRESWKTKKDPTLADEDRIYYPRKHRCQFSWWCDGQKDIIWATYMSGEVIPENMTAWRDSIHVALFVMNGDYGKDPTHGAVFYYNPHIANPNWGKIYNETAMIGNHRFMRDR
;
A
#
# COMPACT_ATOMS: atom_id res chain seq x y z
N MET A 1 -0.38 9.68 3.63
CA MET A 1 -0.17 10.44 4.89
C MET A 1 -1.34 10.26 5.85
N ASN A 2 -2.61 10.48 5.46
CA ASN A 2 -3.79 10.45 6.37
C ASN A 2 -3.87 9.22 7.29
N ARG A 3 -3.48 8.02 6.81
CA ARG A 3 -3.48 6.83 7.66
C ARG A 3 -2.42 6.85 8.74
N ILE A 4 -1.26 7.43 8.49
CA ILE A 4 -0.18 7.55 9.48
C ILE A 4 -0.59 8.48 10.63
N GLU A 5 -1.43 9.46 10.34
CA GLU A 5 -1.96 10.42 11.31
C GLU A 5 -3.17 9.88 12.09
N ASP A 6 -3.80 8.83 11.58
CA ASP A 6 -4.96 8.18 12.19
C ASP A 6 -4.54 7.00 13.07
N LYS A 7 -4.76 7.10 14.37
CA LYS A 7 -4.36 6.13 15.40
C LYS A 7 -4.88 4.70 15.18
N ARG A 8 -5.79 4.49 14.26
CA ARG A 8 -6.33 3.16 13.90
C ARG A 8 -5.44 2.40 12.94
N PHE A 9 -4.48 3.07 12.34
CA PHE A 9 -3.55 2.51 11.36
C PHE A 9 -2.12 2.56 11.91
N PRO A 10 -1.19 1.82 11.30
CA PRO A 10 0.23 1.95 11.61
C PRO A 10 0.74 3.39 11.44
N ASP A 11 1.64 3.81 12.32
CA ASP A 11 2.20 5.16 12.39
C ASP A 11 3.37 5.42 11.43
N SER A 12 3.64 4.47 10.54
CA SER A 12 4.71 4.58 9.54
C SER A 12 4.24 4.21 8.14
N ILE A 13 4.89 4.77 7.12
CA ILE A 13 4.59 4.47 5.72
C ILE A 13 4.75 2.96 5.45
N CYS A 14 5.86 2.36 5.89
CA CYS A 14 6.08 0.93 5.73
C CYS A 14 5.02 0.10 6.46
N GLY A 15 4.64 0.49 7.67
CA GLY A 15 3.57 -0.17 8.42
C GLY A 15 2.24 -0.16 7.68
N VAL A 16 1.83 0.99 7.13
CA VAL A 16 0.61 1.12 6.32
C VAL A 16 0.70 0.30 5.03
N VAL A 17 1.85 0.29 4.35
CA VAL A 17 2.04 -0.49 3.13
C VAL A 17 1.95 -2.00 3.40
N HIS A 18 2.54 -2.44 4.49
CA HIS A 18 2.58 -3.85 4.87
C HIS A 18 1.34 -4.32 5.65
N GLU A 19 0.36 -3.43 5.85
CA GLU A 19 -0.85 -3.74 6.59
C GLU A 19 -1.63 -4.87 5.93
N GLY A 20 -1.97 -5.87 6.73
CA GLY A 20 -2.77 -7.02 6.28
C GLY A 20 -2.48 -8.27 7.09
N PRO A 21 -3.32 -9.31 6.95
CA PRO A 21 -3.12 -10.57 7.64
C PRO A 21 -1.89 -11.30 7.11
N VAL A 22 -1.09 -11.82 8.03
CA VAL A 22 0.08 -12.64 7.73
C VAL A 22 -0.17 -14.12 8.04
N ARG A 23 0.68 -14.99 7.52
CA ARG A 23 0.77 -16.40 7.87
C ARG A 23 2.21 -16.75 8.22
N GLU A 24 2.39 -17.54 9.25
CA GLU A 24 3.70 -18.06 9.58
C GLU A 24 4.19 -19.05 8.52
N SER A 25 5.50 -19.01 8.23
CA SER A 25 6.17 -20.00 7.40
C SER A 25 5.99 -21.40 7.97
N TRP A 26 5.75 -22.39 7.10
CA TRP A 26 5.70 -23.79 7.54
C TRP A 26 7.03 -24.27 8.16
N LYS A 27 8.15 -23.65 7.77
CA LYS A 27 9.50 -23.99 8.28
C LYS A 27 9.63 -23.63 9.75
N THR A 28 9.20 -22.40 10.13
CA THR A 28 9.27 -21.92 11.51
C THR A 28 8.15 -22.48 12.37
N LYS A 29 6.97 -22.69 11.79
CA LYS A 29 5.81 -23.26 12.48
C LYS A 29 6.05 -24.69 12.99
N LYS A 30 6.96 -25.44 12.37
CA LYS A 30 7.31 -26.81 12.80
C LYS A 30 8.20 -26.85 14.02
N ASP A 31 8.85 -25.75 14.36
CA ASP A 31 9.73 -25.66 15.52
C ASP A 31 9.05 -24.85 16.64
N PRO A 32 8.47 -25.53 17.64
CA PRO A 32 7.81 -24.86 18.76
C PRO A 32 8.79 -24.18 19.72
N THR A 33 10.11 -24.46 19.59
CA THR A 33 11.15 -23.89 20.46
C THR A 33 11.73 -22.60 19.91
N LEU A 34 11.37 -22.24 18.67
CA LEU A 34 11.87 -21.03 18.01
C LEU A 34 11.31 -19.78 18.69
N ALA A 35 12.17 -18.82 19.00
CA ALA A 35 11.78 -17.53 19.55
C ALA A 35 10.91 -16.75 18.55
N ASP A 36 10.04 -15.86 19.04
CA ASP A 36 9.08 -15.14 18.19
C ASP A 36 9.78 -14.24 17.16
N GLU A 37 10.93 -13.65 17.51
CA GLU A 37 11.77 -12.84 16.63
C GLU A 37 12.40 -13.61 15.46
N ASP A 38 12.58 -14.92 15.60
CA ASP A 38 13.15 -15.81 14.57
C ASP A 38 12.09 -16.41 13.66
N ARG A 39 10.81 -16.18 13.96
CA ARG A 39 9.71 -16.69 13.15
C ARG A 39 9.54 -15.90 11.88
N ILE A 40 9.36 -16.59 10.76
CA ILE A 40 9.20 -16.00 9.45
C ILE A 40 7.72 -15.92 9.11
N TYR A 41 7.25 -14.71 8.80
CA TYR A 41 5.88 -14.46 8.39
C TYR A 41 5.83 -13.96 6.95
N TYR A 42 4.81 -14.40 6.23
CA TYR A 42 4.51 -13.96 4.87
C TYR A 42 3.11 -13.34 4.82
N PRO A 43 2.89 -12.30 4.01
CA PRO A 43 1.56 -11.77 3.79
C PRO A 43 0.63 -12.83 3.19
N ARG A 44 -0.64 -12.81 3.56
CA ARG A 44 -1.64 -13.67 2.92
C ARG A 44 -1.99 -13.13 1.54
N LYS A 45 -1.82 -13.97 0.54
CA LYS A 45 -2.05 -13.61 -0.86
C LYS A 45 -3.41 -12.96 -1.07
N HIS A 46 -3.44 -11.83 -1.80
CA HIS A 46 -4.62 -11.03 -2.13
C HIS A 46 -5.44 -10.53 -0.94
N ARG A 47 -4.81 -10.36 0.23
CA ARG A 47 -5.47 -9.86 1.45
C ARG A 47 -4.79 -8.66 2.09
N CYS A 48 -3.89 -8.00 1.38
CA CYS A 48 -3.19 -6.81 1.84
C CYS A 48 -3.92 -5.55 1.44
N GLN A 49 -3.58 -4.47 2.10
CA GLN A 49 -4.03 -3.12 1.75
C GLN A 49 -3.56 -2.73 0.34
N PHE A 50 -2.32 -3.06 0.00
CA PHE A 50 -1.74 -2.85 -1.33
C PHE A 50 -1.55 -4.21 -2.00
N SER A 51 -2.28 -4.46 -3.09
CA SER A 51 -2.30 -5.77 -3.76
C SER A 51 -0.94 -6.24 -4.24
N TRP A 52 -0.08 -5.34 -4.71
CA TRP A 52 1.27 -5.65 -5.16
C TRP A 52 2.14 -6.26 -4.04
N TRP A 53 1.96 -5.82 -2.80
CA TRP A 53 2.70 -6.36 -1.65
C TRP A 53 2.42 -7.84 -1.39
N CYS A 54 1.27 -8.36 -1.76
CA CYS A 54 0.86 -9.73 -1.46
C CYS A 54 0.30 -10.51 -2.65
N ASP A 55 0.58 -10.10 -3.88
CA ASP A 55 0.17 -10.83 -5.09
C ASP A 55 1.06 -12.06 -5.35
N GLY A 56 2.22 -12.14 -4.69
CA GLY A 56 3.21 -13.21 -4.82
C GLY A 56 4.17 -13.01 -5.99
N GLN A 57 4.12 -11.85 -6.63
CA GLN A 57 5.14 -11.44 -7.61
C GLN A 57 6.36 -10.85 -6.89
N LYS A 58 7.43 -10.69 -7.63
CA LYS A 58 8.62 -10.01 -7.11
C LYS A 58 8.46 -8.51 -7.31
N ASP A 59 8.49 -7.74 -6.24
CA ASP A 59 8.49 -6.27 -6.26
C ASP A 59 9.87 -5.73 -6.67
N ILE A 60 10.38 -6.15 -7.83
CA ILE A 60 11.71 -5.77 -8.30
C ILE A 60 11.59 -4.83 -9.50
N ILE A 61 11.44 -3.56 -9.23
CA ILE A 61 11.59 -2.53 -10.26
C ILE A 61 13.04 -2.47 -10.77
N TRP A 62 14.01 -2.77 -9.91
CA TRP A 62 15.45 -2.76 -10.20
C TRP A 62 15.94 -3.87 -11.13
N ALA A 63 15.21 -4.98 -11.31
CA ALA A 63 15.64 -6.07 -12.19
C ALA A 63 15.72 -5.64 -13.65
N THR A 64 14.87 -4.73 -14.08
CA THR A 64 14.91 -4.13 -15.42
C THR A 64 16.12 -3.19 -15.58
N TYR A 65 16.57 -2.58 -14.50
CA TYR A 65 17.71 -1.66 -14.47
C TYR A 65 19.06 -2.39 -14.57
N MET A 66 19.20 -3.51 -13.91
CA MET A 66 20.45 -4.27 -13.87
C MET A 66 20.68 -5.13 -15.12
N SER A 67 19.64 -5.43 -15.89
CA SER A 67 19.73 -6.11 -17.18
C SER A 67 20.15 -5.21 -18.34
N GLY A 68 20.26 -3.89 -18.11
CA GLY A 68 20.60 -2.92 -19.17
C GLY A 68 19.43 -2.56 -20.09
N GLU A 69 18.28 -3.18 -19.95
CA GLU A 69 17.04 -2.82 -20.65
C GLU A 69 16.36 -1.65 -19.93
N VAL A 70 16.66 -0.44 -20.38
CA VAL A 70 15.92 0.76 -19.98
C VAL A 70 14.71 0.90 -20.89
N ILE A 71 13.53 0.61 -20.38
CA ILE A 71 12.28 0.97 -21.06
C ILE A 71 12.02 2.45 -20.71
N PRO A 72 12.15 3.41 -21.65
CA PRO A 72 12.05 4.85 -21.37
C PRO A 72 10.76 5.26 -20.63
N GLU A 73 9.65 4.61 -20.95
CA GLU A 73 8.34 4.84 -20.33
C GLU A 73 8.33 4.47 -18.85
N ASN A 74 8.95 3.36 -18.48
CA ASN A 74 9.06 2.93 -17.08
C ASN A 74 9.97 3.85 -16.27
N MET A 75 11.01 4.39 -16.89
CA MET A 75 11.92 5.34 -16.23
C MET A 75 11.25 6.66 -15.91
N THR A 76 10.43 7.18 -16.82
CA THR A 76 9.66 8.39 -16.58
C THR A 76 8.65 8.18 -15.46
N ALA A 77 7.85 7.12 -15.52
CA ALA A 77 6.89 6.77 -14.49
C ALA A 77 7.55 6.55 -13.10
N TRP A 78 8.72 5.94 -13.07
CA TRP A 78 9.49 5.77 -11.84
C TRP A 78 9.95 7.10 -11.26
N ARG A 79 10.54 7.97 -12.07
CA ARG A 79 10.99 9.30 -11.67
C ARG A 79 9.84 10.15 -11.15
N ASP A 80 8.72 10.14 -11.86
CA ASP A 80 7.53 10.88 -11.47
C ASP A 80 6.97 10.36 -10.14
N SER A 81 6.97 9.04 -9.95
CA SER A 81 6.55 8.43 -8.69
C SER A 81 7.44 8.84 -7.51
N ILE A 82 8.77 8.91 -7.70
CA ILE A 82 9.71 9.40 -6.67
C ILE A 82 9.42 10.88 -6.38
N HIS A 83 9.26 11.72 -7.39
CA HIS A 83 8.98 13.14 -7.20
C HIS A 83 7.67 13.35 -6.44
N VAL A 84 6.60 12.64 -6.79
CA VAL A 84 5.32 12.72 -6.08
C VAL A 84 5.47 12.24 -4.63
N ALA A 85 6.19 11.13 -4.40
CA ALA A 85 6.42 10.62 -3.06
C ALA A 85 7.18 11.63 -2.18
N LEU A 86 8.27 12.20 -2.69
CA LEU A 86 9.04 13.23 -1.99
C LEU A 86 8.21 14.49 -1.72
N PHE A 87 7.46 14.96 -2.71
CA PHE A 87 6.55 16.10 -2.58
C PHE A 87 5.54 15.90 -1.45
N VAL A 88 4.93 14.71 -1.39
CA VAL A 88 3.97 14.36 -0.33
C VAL A 88 4.66 14.22 1.02
N MET A 89 5.82 13.57 1.08
CA MET A 89 6.55 13.34 2.32
C MET A 89 7.08 14.63 2.95
N ASN A 90 7.46 15.60 2.13
CA ASN A 90 7.91 16.92 2.59
C ASN A 90 6.75 17.85 3.00
N GLY A 91 5.51 17.47 2.76
CA GLY A 91 4.35 18.30 3.05
C GLY A 91 4.10 19.43 2.03
N ASP A 92 4.76 19.38 0.88
CA ASP A 92 4.68 20.41 -0.17
C ASP A 92 3.35 20.43 -0.93
N TYR A 93 2.51 19.42 -0.73
CA TYR A 93 1.22 19.27 -1.42
C TYR A 93 0.13 20.26 -0.97
N GLY A 94 0.41 21.13 -0.01
CA GLY A 94 -0.53 22.13 0.49
C GLY A 94 -1.73 21.49 1.21
N LYS A 95 -2.93 21.66 0.65
CA LYS A 95 -4.14 21.03 1.19
C LYS A 95 -4.29 19.61 0.65
N ASP A 96 -4.65 18.68 1.53
CA ASP A 96 -4.97 17.31 1.15
C ASP A 96 -6.15 17.26 0.14
N PRO A 97 -5.91 16.85 -1.12
CA PRO A 97 -6.95 16.81 -2.15
C PRO A 97 -8.00 15.74 -1.88
N THR A 98 -7.74 14.83 -0.96
CA THR A 98 -8.65 13.75 -0.58
C THR A 98 -9.51 14.10 0.64
N HIS A 99 -9.30 15.28 1.23
CA HIS A 99 -10.06 15.79 2.40
C HIS A 99 -10.08 14.82 3.59
N GLY A 100 -8.93 14.23 3.90
CA GLY A 100 -8.75 13.33 5.03
C GLY A 100 -9.23 11.90 4.78
N ALA A 101 -9.35 11.47 3.54
CA ALA A 101 -9.70 10.10 3.22
C ALA A 101 -8.66 9.12 3.73
N VAL A 102 -9.11 8.00 4.26
CA VAL A 102 -8.28 6.87 4.71
C VAL A 102 -8.58 5.58 3.95
N PHE A 103 -9.64 5.59 3.12
CA PHE A 103 -10.02 4.50 2.23
C PHE A 103 -10.18 5.01 0.81
N TYR A 104 -9.92 4.14 -0.17
CA TYR A 104 -10.22 4.43 -1.58
C TYR A 104 -10.48 3.15 -2.34
N TYR A 105 -11.21 3.26 -3.44
CA TYR A 105 -11.41 2.18 -4.40
C TYR A 105 -11.74 2.73 -5.77
N ASN A 106 -11.56 1.92 -6.81
CA ASN A 106 -12.02 2.23 -8.16
C ASN A 106 -13.41 1.60 -8.36
N PRO A 107 -14.49 2.40 -8.50
CA PRO A 107 -15.85 1.89 -8.61
C PRO A 107 -16.14 1.14 -9.90
N HIS A 108 -15.27 1.24 -10.92
CA HIS A 108 -15.40 0.49 -12.16
C HIS A 108 -14.96 -0.98 -12.03
N ILE A 109 -14.09 -1.28 -11.05
CA ILE A 109 -13.51 -2.62 -10.86
C ILE A 109 -13.79 -3.23 -9.49
N ALA A 110 -14.31 -2.46 -8.55
CA ALA A 110 -14.59 -2.91 -7.18
C ALA A 110 -15.86 -2.27 -6.62
N ASN A 111 -16.59 -3.03 -5.80
CA ASN A 111 -17.79 -2.56 -5.11
C ASN A 111 -17.76 -3.06 -3.66
N PRO A 112 -16.88 -2.52 -2.81
CA PRO A 112 -16.75 -2.96 -1.43
C PRO A 112 -17.99 -2.57 -0.60
N ASN A 113 -18.39 -3.43 0.34
CA ASN A 113 -19.55 -3.17 1.20
C ASN A 113 -19.42 -1.87 2.00
N TRP A 114 -18.22 -1.56 2.48
CA TRP A 114 -17.94 -0.33 3.21
C TRP A 114 -18.08 0.93 2.33
N GLY A 115 -17.95 0.84 1.02
CA GLY A 115 -18.18 1.94 0.08
C GLY A 115 -19.62 2.46 0.05
N LYS A 116 -20.57 1.71 0.64
CA LYS A 116 -21.97 2.13 0.83
C LYS A 116 -22.23 2.76 2.20
N ILE A 117 -21.27 2.61 3.13
CA ILE A 117 -21.43 3.00 4.54
C ILE A 117 -20.63 4.26 4.82
N TYR A 118 -19.44 4.39 4.23
CA TYR A 118 -18.53 5.51 4.48
C TYR A 118 -18.89 6.72 3.61
N ASN A 119 -18.47 7.89 4.08
CA ASN A 119 -18.72 9.14 3.35
C ASN A 119 -17.67 9.30 2.25
N GLU A 120 -18.12 9.62 1.05
CA GLU A 120 -17.24 10.07 -0.03
C GLU A 120 -16.71 11.46 0.30
N THR A 121 -15.38 11.62 0.20
CA THR A 121 -14.71 12.90 0.45
C THR A 121 -14.18 13.53 -0.82
N ALA A 122 -13.80 12.72 -1.81
CA ALA A 122 -13.34 13.17 -3.12
C ALA A 122 -13.50 12.08 -4.18
N MET A 123 -13.59 12.51 -5.43
CA MET A 123 -13.45 11.66 -6.61
C MET A 123 -12.29 12.23 -7.43
N ILE A 124 -11.20 11.46 -7.57
CA ILE A 124 -9.99 11.89 -8.30
C ILE A 124 -9.65 10.83 -9.34
N GLY A 125 -9.71 11.18 -10.61
CA GLY A 125 -9.59 10.21 -11.69
C GLY A 125 -10.64 9.11 -11.56
N ASN A 126 -10.21 7.87 -11.57
CA ASN A 126 -11.09 6.71 -11.42
C ASN A 126 -11.22 6.23 -9.96
N HIS A 127 -10.72 6.99 -8.98
CA HIS A 127 -10.72 6.56 -7.59
C HIS A 127 -11.66 7.41 -6.73
N ARG A 128 -12.52 6.72 -6.02
CA ARG A 128 -13.40 7.27 -5.00
C ARG A 128 -12.72 7.20 -3.65
N PHE A 129 -12.53 8.35 -3.04
CA PHE A 129 -11.90 8.52 -1.74
C PHE A 129 -12.96 8.63 -0.65
N MET A 130 -12.76 7.91 0.44
CA MET A 130 -13.79 7.72 1.47
C MET A 130 -13.20 7.92 2.86
N ARG A 131 -14.05 8.37 3.77
CA ARG A 131 -13.78 8.45 5.21
C ARG A 131 -14.95 7.88 5.97
N ASP A 132 -14.67 7.09 6.99
CA ASP A 132 -15.67 6.71 7.99
C ASP A 132 -16.03 7.91 8.89
N ARG A 133 -17.12 7.80 9.57
CA ARG A 133 -17.67 8.87 10.44
C ARG A 133 -16.86 9.03 11.70
#